data_48a55b4b12a4eaf04c563b828971db54
#
_entry.id   48a55b4b12a4eaf04c563b828971db54
#
_cell.length_a   1.000
_cell.length_b   1.000
_cell.length_c   1.000
_cell.angle_alpha   90.00
_cell.angle_beta   90.00
_cell.angle_gamma   90.00
#
_symmetry.space_group_name_H-M   'P 1'
#
loop_
_entity.id
_entity.type
_entity.pdbx_description
1 polymer ?
#
loop_
_entity_poly.entity_id
_entity_poly.type
_entity_poly.pdbx_seq_one_letter_code
_entity_poly.pdbx_strand_id
1 'polypeptide(L)'
;MIKINKSYPSLCTSNFDVLKSSMIFAKYNDLPLLVESTSNQVNQFGGYTYLKPKQFCKKLKILAKKIKFKNNFYIGADHLGPLPWKNLNENKAMKNSIKLFKDVV
;
A
#
# COMPACT_ATOMS: atom_id res chain seq x y z
N MET A 1 -14.73 7.98 1.33
CA MET A 1 -14.37 8.76 0.13
C MET A 1 -13.38 9.85 0.51
N ILE A 2 -12.27 9.96 -0.20
CA ILE A 2 -11.27 11.03 0.00
C ILE A 2 -11.87 12.38 -0.45
N LYS A 3 -11.85 13.38 0.43
CA LYS A 3 -12.33 14.73 0.08
C LYS A 3 -11.24 15.46 -0.71
N ILE A 4 -11.55 15.91 -1.91
CA ILE A 4 -10.59 16.51 -2.86
C ILE A 4 -9.94 17.82 -2.35
N ASN A 5 -10.63 18.55 -1.46
CA ASN A 5 -10.15 19.83 -0.94
C ASN A 5 -9.34 19.72 0.38
N LYS A 6 -8.86 18.54 0.72
CA LYS A 6 -7.99 18.30 1.89
C LYS A 6 -6.71 17.59 1.46
N SER A 7 -5.60 17.99 2.04
CA SER A 7 -4.34 17.28 1.93
C SER A 7 -4.32 16.06 2.86
N TYR A 8 -3.76 14.97 2.39
CA TYR A 8 -3.57 13.73 3.15
C TYR A 8 -2.09 13.38 3.17
N PRO A 9 -1.51 13.10 4.35
CA PRO A 9 -0.18 12.50 4.39
C PRO A 9 -0.21 11.15 3.66
N SER A 10 0.63 11.00 2.66
CA SER A 10 0.81 9.75 1.93
C SER A 10 2.14 9.12 2.27
N LEU A 11 2.12 7.85 2.57
CA LEU A 11 3.28 7.08 3.01
C LEU A 11 3.48 5.88 2.09
N CYS A 12 4.49 5.97 1.23
CA CYS A 12 4.85 4.88 0.34
C CYS A 12 5.99 4.05 0.95
N THR A 13 5.64 3.15 1.85
CA THR A 13 6.57 2.21 2.48
C THR A 13 5.90 0.88 2.78
N SER A 14 6.69 -0.18 2.78
CA SER A 14 6.27 -1.50 3.24
C SER A 14 7.00 -1.94 4.52
N ASN A 15 7.79 -1.06 5.12
CA ASN A 15 8.44 -1.31 6.40
C ASN A 15 7.44 -1.10 7.53
N PHE A 16 7.10 -2.17 8.26
CA PHE A 16 6.07 -2.14 9.29
C PHE A 16 6.44 -1.34 10.54
N ASP A 17 7.72 -1.13 10.83
CA ASP A 17 8.15 -0.26 11.93
C ASP A 17 7.92 1.22 11.57
N VAL A 18 8.23 1.59 10.33
CA VAL A 18 7.94 2.93 9.80
C VAL A 18 6.42 3.17 9.74
N LEU A 19 5.66 2.20 9.25
CA LEU A 19 4.19 2.25 9.21
C LEU A 19 3.59 2.43 10.60
N LYS A 20 4.06 1.66 11.58
CA LYS A 20 3.63 1.78 12.96
C LYS A 20 3.91 3.16 13.55
N SER A 21 5.14 3.65 13.39
CA SER A 21 5.53 4.98 13.89
C SER A 21 4.71 6.09 13.23
N SER A 22 4.46 6.00 11.94
CA SER A 22 3.64 6.97 11.20
C SER A 22 2.18 6.95 11.63
N MET A 23 1.62 5.76 11.87
CA MET A 23 0.25 5.64 12.40
C MET A 23 0.14 6.22 13.80
N ILE A 24 1.13 6.00 14.67
CA ILE A 24 1.18 6.57 16.01
C ILE A 24 1.24 8.11 15.92
N PHE A 25 2.11 8.65 15.07
CA PHE A 25 2.21 10.10 14.83
C PHE A 25 0.88 10.68 14.33
N ALA A 26 0.28 10.06 13.32
CA ALA A 26 -1.00 10.51 12.77
C ALA A 26 -2.12 10.46 13.82
N LYS A 27 -2.12 9.42 14.66
CA LYS A 27 -3.08 9.29 15.77
C LYS A 27 -3.00 10.44 16.77
N TYR A 28 -1.78 10.79 17.21
CA TYR A 28 -1.59 11.85 18.20
C TYR A 28 -1.82 13.26 17.62
N ASN A 29 -1.72 13.44 16.31
CA ASN A 29 -1.95 14.72 15.66
C ASN A 29 -3.32 14.82 14.96
N ASP A 30 -4.20 13.85 15.18
CA ASP A 30 -5.53 13.76 14.56
C ASP A 30 -5.51 13.89 13.03
N LEU A 31 -4.52 13.24 12.40
CA LEU A 31 -4.34 13.26 10.95
C LEU A 31 -4.92 12.02 10.29
N PRO A 32 -5.51 12.15 9.09
CA PRO A 32 -5.76 11.00 8.24
C PRO A 32 -4.43 10.44 7.71
N LEU A 33 -4.44 9.20 7.23
CA LEU A 33 -3.25 8.58 6.65
C LEU A 33 -3.62 7.80 5.40
N LEU A 34 -2.87 8.03 4.32
CA LEU A 34 -2.87 7.18 3.13
C LEU A 34 -1.58 6.34 3.13
N VAL A 35 -1.72 5.03 3.05
CA VAL A 35 -0.58 4.11 2.88
C VAL A 35 -0.62 3.55 1.47
N GLU A 36 0.46 3.66 0.75
CA GLU A 36 0.60 3.19 -0.62
C GLU A 36 1.72 2.15 -0.73
N SER A 37 1.57 1.21 -1.65
CA SER A 37 2.61 0.24 -1.98
C SER A 37 2.87 0.23 -3.48
N THR A 38 4.12 -0.06 -3.86
CA THR A 38 4.52 -0.22 -5.26
C THR A 38 4.44 -1.67 -5.70
N SER A 39 4.49 -1.90 -7.02
CA SER A 39 4.54 -3.25 -7.59
C SER A 39 5.76 -4.08 -7.16
N ASN A 40 6.88 -3.43 -6.82
CA ASN A 40 8.05 -4.13 -6.29
C ASN A 40 7.85 -4.58 -4.84
N GLN A 41 7.12 -3.78 -4.06
CA GLN A 41 6.88 -4.07 -2.64
C GLN A 41 5.84 -5.17 -2.46
N VAL A 42 4.71 -5.04 -3.13
CA VAL A 42 3.53 -5.90 -2.97
C VAL A 42 2.93 -6.17 -4.34
N ASN A 43 2.82 -7.43 -4.70
CA ASN A 43 2.16 -7.83 -5.95
C ASN A 43 1.53 -9.22 -5.81
N GLN A 44 0.86 -9.68 -6.87
CA GLN A 44 0.18 -10.98 -6.88
C GLN A 44 1.11 -12.19 -6.64
N PHE A 45 2.42 -12.01 -6.78
CA PHE A 45 3.45 -13.00 -6.51
C PHE A 45 4.17 -12.76 -5.17
N GLY A 46 3.81 -11.69 -4.46
CA GLY A 46 4.34 -11.32 -3.15
C GLY A 46 5.23 -10.08 -3.13
N GLY A 47 5.93 -9.74 -4.22
CA GLY A 47 6.95 -8.70 -4.20
C GLY A 47 8.09 -9.01 -3.23
N TYR A 48 8.95 -8.02 -2.90
CA TYR A 48 10.04 -8.26 -1.94
C TYR A 48 9.57 -8.38 -0.48
N THR A 49 8.33 -8.01 -0.19
CA THR A 49 7.73 -8.21 1.15
C THR A 49 7.21 -9.63 1.37
N TYR A 50 7.14 -10.43 0.32
CA TYR A 50 6.44 -11.73 0.29
C TYR A 50 4.94 -11.62 0.60
N LEU A 51 4.34 -10.44 0.44
CA LEU A 51 2.93 -10.19 0.70
C LEU A 51 2.19 -9.89 -0.60
N LYS A 52 1.08 -10.58 -0.80
CA LYS A 52 0.09 -10.24 -1.82
C LYS A 52 -0.77 -9.06 -1.35
N PRO A 53 -1.45 -8.31 -2.25
CA PRO A 53 -2.23 -7.12 -1.89
C PRO A 53 -3.20 -7.35 -0.71
N LYS A 54 -4.00 -8.40 -0.75
CA LYS A 54 -4.93 -8.73 0.36
C LYS A 54 -4.22 -9.00 1.69
N GLN A 55 -3.04 -9.64 1.65
CA GLN A 55 -2.26 -9.93 2.86
C GLN A 55 -1.66 -8.66 3.43
N PHE A 56 -1.14 -7.77 2.59
CA PHE A 56 -0.64 -6.46 3.00
C PHE A 56 -1.74 -5.62 3.65
N CYS A 57 -2.90 -5.49 3.00
CA CYS A 57 -4.06 -4.81 3.56
C CYS A 57 -4.48 -5.39 4.92
N LYS A 58 -4.54 -6.72 5.03
CA LYS A 58 -4.88 -7.38 6.30
C LYS A 58 -3.90 -7.04 7.42
N LYS A 59 -2.59 -7.09 7.15
CA LYS A 59 -1.55 -6.73 8.13
C LYS A 59 -1.65 -5.26 8.56
N LEU A 60 -1.89 -4.34 7.62
CA LEU A 60 -2.10 -2.92 7.93
C LEU A 60 -3.32 -2.70 8.83
N LYS A 61 -4.44 -3.35 8.53
CA LYS A 61 -5.65 -3.27 9.35
C LYS A 61 -5.45 -3.84 10.76
N ILE A 62 -4.72 -4.95 10.87
CA ILE A 62 -4.35 -5.53 12.18
C ILE A 62 -3.48 -4.55 12.98
N LEU A 63 -2.48 -3.94 12.34
CA LEU A 63 -1.61 -2.95 12.96
C LEU A 63 -2.41 -1.74 13.44
N ALA A 64 -3.26 -1.17 12.57
CA ALA A 64 -4.12 -0.05 12.92
C ALA A 64 -5.04 -0.36 14.12
N LYS A 65 -5.64 -1.55 14.14
CA LYS A 65 -6.45 -2.02 15.27
C LYS A 65 -5.63 -2.15 16.56
N LYS A 66 -4.43 -2.73 16.49
CA LYS A 66 -3.54 -2.93 17.64
C LYS A 66 -3.14 -1.62 18.31
N ILE A 67 -2.85 -0.58 17.53
CA ILE A 67 -2.51 0.75 18.04
C ILE A 67 -3.74 1.63 18.31
N LYS A 68 -4.94 1.13 18.08
CA LYS A 68 -6.20 1.86 18.21
C LYS A 68 -6.23 3.14 17.35
N PHE A 69 -5.77 3.01 16.10
CA PHE A 69 -5.85 4.09 15.11
C PHE A 69 -7.29 4.19 14.59
N LYS A 70 -7.96 5.29 14.92
CA LYS A 70 -9.38 5.52 14.59
C LYS A 70 -9.59 6.59 13.52
N ASN A 71 -8.52 7.27 13.11
CA ASN A 71 -8.58 8.32 12.10
C ASN A 71 -8.83 7.71 10.72
N ASN A 72 -9.19 8.55 9.76
CA ASN A 72 -9.38 8.12 8.38
C ASN A 72 -8.12 7.44 7.85
N PHE A 73 -8.25 6.21 7.42
CA PHE A 73 -7.16 5.37 6.96
C PHE A 73 -7.50 4.79 5.60
N TYR A 74 -6.66 5.10 4.64
CA TYR A 74 -6.79 4.66 3.26
C TYR A 74 -5.59 3.80 2.87
N ILE A 75 -5.83 2.76 2.09
CA ILE A 75 -4.79 1.90 1.53
C ILE A 75 -4.90 2.00 0.02
N GLY A 76 -3.80 2.35 -0.62
CA GLY A 76 -3.69 2.53 -2.05
C GLY A 76 -2.47 1.83 -2.62
N ALA A 77 -2.20 2.13 -3.87
CA ALA A 77 -1.00 1.66 -4.56
C ALA A 77 -0.49 2.73 -5.51
N ASP A 78 0.81 2.73 -5.70
CA ASP A 78 1.54 3.66 -6.56
C ASP A 78 2.56 2.88 -7.39
N HIS A 79 2.93 3.41 -8.56
CA HIS A 79 3.93 2.78 -9.43
C HIS A 79 3.62 1.29 -9.73
N LEU A 80 2.40 1.00 -10.21
CA LEU A 80 1.97 -0.36 -10.55
C LEU A 80 2.48 -0.85 -11.92
N GLY A 81 3.55 -0.25 -12.41
CA GLY A 81 4.16 -0.60 -13.69
C GLY A 81 4.87 -1.96 -13.72
N PRO A 82 5.38 -2.36 -14.89
CA PRO A 82 5.89 -3.71 -15.14
C PRO A 82 7.32 -3.96 -14.62
N LEU A 83 7.94 -3.04 -13.91
CA LEU A 83 9.34 -3.12 -13.47
C LEU A 83 9.71 -4.44 -12.75
N PRO A 84 8.87 -5.02 -11.86
CA PRO A 84 9.21 -6.29 -11.21
C PRO A 84 9.38 -7.45 -12.20
N TRP A 85 8.83 -7.31 -13.42
CA TRP A 85 8.82 -8.34 -14.46
C TRP A 85 9.62 -7.93 -15.71
N LYS A 86 10.61 -7.04 -15.54
CA LYS A 86 11.47 -6.52 -16.63
C LYS A 86 12.20 -7.62 -17.41
N ASN A 87 12.40 -8.79 -16.84
CA ASN A 87 13.05 -9.93 -17.49
C ASN A 87 12.08 -10.78 -18.34
N LEU A 88 10.79 -10.53 -18.27
CA LEU A 88 9.80 -11.15 -19.14
C LEU A 88 9.67 -10.36 -20.46
N ASN A 89 9.03 -10.98 -21.46
CA ASN A 89 8.67 -10.21 -22.65
C ASN A 89 7.63 -9.12 -22.28
N GLU A 90 7.59 -8.07 -23.09
CA GLU A 90 6.75 -6.89 -22.85
C GLU A 90 5.28 -7.24 -22.60
N ASN A 91 4.70 -8.09 -23.43
CA ASN A 91 3.29 -8.47 -23.31
C ASN A 91 2.98 -9.18 -21.98
N LYS A 92 3.87 -10.06 -21.53
CA LYS A 92 3.72 -10.76 -20.24
C LYS A 92 3.90 -9.80 -19.05
N ALA A 93 4.90 -8.91 -19.13
CA ALA A 93 5.13 -7.92 -18.09
C ALA A 93 3.92 -6.97 -17.95
N MET A 94 3.36 -6.48 -19.04
CA MET A 94 2.18 -5.63 -19.05
C MET A 94 0.92 -6.36 -18.55
N LYS A 95 0.73 -7.62 -18.91
CA LYS A 95 -0.37 -8.44 -18.35
C LYS A 95 -0.29 -8.56 -16.85
N ASN A 96 0.91 -8.75 -16.30
CA ASN A 96 1.11 -8.80 -14.86
C ASN A 96 0.77 -7.47 -14.18
N SER A 97 1.15 -6.33 -14.76
CA SER A 97 0.79 -5.00 -14.26
C SER A 97 -0.72 -4.78 -14.25
N ILE A 98 -1.40 -5.12 -15.33
CA ILE A 98 -2.86 -5.00 -15.44
C ILE A 98 -3.54 -5.90 -14.40
N LYS A 99 -3.04 -7.12 -14.21
CA LYS A 99 -3.57 -8.03 -13.19
C LYS A 99 -3.39 -7.47 -11.79
N LEU A 100 -2.20 -6.93 -11.48
CA LEU A 100 -1.94 -6.31 -10.19
C LEU A 100 -2.89 -5.14 -9.93
N PHE A 101 -3.08 -4.27 -10.92
CA PHE A 101 -4.03 -3.16 -10.81
C PHE A 101 -5.43 -3.65 -10.42
N LYS A 102 -5.92 -4.71 -11.07
CA LYS A 102 -7.22 -5.33 -10.75
C LYS A 102 -7.27 -5.96 -9.36
N ASP A 103 -6.14 -6.46 -8.86
CA ASP A 103 -6.08 -7.09 -7.53
C ASP A 103 -6.02 -6.04 -6.40
N VAL A 104 -5.67 -4.80 -6.71
CA VAL A 104 -5.56 -3.67 -5.76
C VAL A 104 -6.85 -2.85 -5.69
N VAL A 105 -7.53 -2.69 -6.81
CA VAL A 105 -8.79 -1.93 -6.91
C VAL A 105 -9.97 -2.79 -6.50
#